data_313df64021ed43e04fd3d252c68dbe5a
#
_entry.id   313df64021ed43e04fd3d252c68dbe5a
#
_cell.length_a   1.000
_cell.length_b   1.000
_cell.length_c   1.000
_cell.angle_alpha   90.00
_cell.angle_beta   90.00
_cell.angle_gamma   90.00
#
_symmetry.space_group_name_H-M   'P 1'
#
loop_
_entity.id
_entity.type
_entity.pdbx_description
1 polymer ?
#
loop_
_entity_poly.entity_id
_entity_poly.type
_entity_poly.pdbx_seq_one_letter_code
_entity_poly.pdbx_strand_id
1 'polypeptide(L)'
;MSKVSDVVDYTEVPYLQEILNYLPIDPADEEDVNNYIQNITNLIAVNYKYGQYQFAYFGLHLLYMTYIYCTAWKIGQIEPERYKDAIVFARPYNGRERDLKIEDADSIFAYSLIPEKDIARLFKIIGLDRSQISAVGELVDTRNEMAHASGKFEILTEEGFDAKASSVFTSISCIHSCMDKLIRKLSLIHISEPTRP
;
A
#
# COMPACT_ATOMS: atom_id res chain seq x y z
N MET A 1 -6.48 22.80 -31.35
CA MET A 1 -5.25 22.35 -30.69
C MET A 1 -5.53 20.94 -30.18
N SER A 2 -4.98 19.93 -30.86
CA SER A 2 -5.10 18.52 -30.49
C SER A 2 -4.33 18.29 -29.19
N LYS A 3 -5.01 17.86 -28.12
CA LYS A 3 -4.35 17.28 -26.95
C LYS A 3 -3.78 15.94 -27.39
N VAL A 4 -2.51 15.93 -27.74
CA VAL A 4 -1.73 14.70 -27.71
C VAL A 4 -1.71 14.31 -26.24
N SER A 5 -2.46 13.26 -25.87
CA SER A 5 -2.25 12.58 -24.61
C SER A 5 -0.89 11.91 -24.73
N ASP A 6 0.17 12.57 -24.24
CA ASP A 6 1.44 11.90 -24.04
C ASP A 6 1.15 10.71 -23.13
N VAL A 7 1.16 9.52 -23.71
CA VAL A 7 1.13 8.29 -22.95
C VAL A 7 2.40 8.30 -22.13
N VAL A 8 2.27 8.52 -20.83
CA VAL A 8 3.43 8.58 -19.94
C VAL A 8 4.04 7.18 -19.90
N ASP A 9 5.30 7.08 -20.28
CA ASP A 9 6.03 5.82 -20.23
C ASP A 9 6.39 5.52 -18.76
N TYR A 10 5.76 4.50 -18.20
CA TYR A 10 5.99 4.06 -16.81
C TYR A 10 7.24 3.20 -16.67
N THR A 11 7.80 2.72 -17.78
CA THR A 11 8.93 1.78 -17.77
C THR A 11 10.25 2.43 -17.34
N GLU A 12 10.33 3.77 -17.41
CA GLU A 12 11.49 4.53 -16.96
C GLU A 12 11.59 4.65 -15.44
N VAL A 13 10.48 4.46 -14.70
CA VAL A 13 10.45 4.60 -13.24
C VAL A 13 10.81 3.27 -12.59
N PRO A 14 11.89 3.18 -11.80
CA PRO A 14 12.31 1.95 -11.14
C PRO A 14 11.20 1.30 -10.31
N TYR A 15 10.97 0.02 -10.50
CA TYR A 15 10.01 -0.84 -9.79
C TYR A 15 8.52 -0.47 -9.92
N LEU A 16 8.16 0.58 -10.66
CA LEU A 16 6.77 1.03 -10.72
C LEU A 16 5.84 -0.02 -11.32
N GLN A 17 6.27 -0.65 -12.42
CA GLN A 17 5.47 -1.69 -13.06
C GLN A 17 5.31 -2.92 -12.19
N GLU A 18 6.37 -3.33 -11.49
CA GLU A 18 6.33 -4.47 -10.57
C GLU A 18 5.41 -4.19 -9.37
N ILE A 19 5.45 -2.98 -8.83
CA ILE A 19 4.56 -2.56 -7.74
C ILE A 19 3.09 -2.60 -8.19
N LEU A 20 2.79 -2.10 -9.39
CA LEU A 20 1.43 -2.15 -9.94
C LEU A 20 0.95 -3.59 -10.12
N ASN A 21 1.82 -4.50 -10.57
CA ASN A 21 1.49 -5.91 -10.73
C ASN A 21 1.22 -6.65 -9.40
N TYR A 22 1.67 -6.10 -8.28
CA TYR A 22 1.47 -6.69 -6.95
C TYR A 22 0.22 -6.18 -6.23
N LEU A 23 -0.49 -5.20 -6.78
CA LEU A 23 -1.73 -4.69 -6.18
C LEU A 23 -2.77 -5.81 -6.08
N PRO A 24 -3.28 -6.11 -4.86
CA PRO A 24 -4.18 -7.24 -4.66
C PRO A 24 -5.65 -6.90 -4.95
N ILE A 25 -5.91 -6.08 -5.96
CA ILE A 25 -7.24 -5.66 -6.41
C ILE A 25 -7.45 -6.14 -7.84
N ASP A 26 -8.66 -6.63 -8.12
CA ASP A 26 -9.11 -6.77 -9.49
C ASP A 26 -9.51 -5.37 -10.01
N PRO A 27 -8.88 -4.87 -11.09
CA PRO A 27 -9.22 -3.59 -11.68
C PRO A 27 -10.71 -3.44 -12.08
N ALA A 28 -11.43 -4.54 -12.22
CA ALA A 28 -12.86 -4.50 -12.57
C ALA A 28 -13.78 -4.17 -11.38
N ASP A 29 -13.31 -4.32 -10.15
CA ASP A 29 -14.20 -4.30 -8.98
C ASP A 29 -14.38 -2.92 -8.34
N GLU A 30 -13.43 -1.96 -8.53
CA GLU A 30 -13.51 -0.64 -7.89
C GLU A 30 -12.99 0.49 -8.81
N GLU A 31 -13.88 1.13 -9.56
CA GLU A 31 -13.56 2.20 -10.51
C GLU A 31 -12.81 3.38 -9.84
N ASP A 32 -13.22 3.78 -8.65
CA ASP A 32 -12.60 4.89 -7.92
C ASP A 32 -11.16 4.58 -7.51
N VAL A 33 -10.88 3.35 -7.12
CA VAL A 33 -9.53 2.90 -6.75
C VAL A 33 -8.63 2.87 -7.97
N ASN A 34 -9.14 2.38 -9.10
CA ASN A 34 -8.39 2.37 -10.35
C ASN A 34 -8.07 3.79 -10.85
N ASN A 35 -9.03 4.69 -10.81
CA ASN A 35 -8.83 6.10 -11.17
C ASN A 35 -7.78 6.75 -10.25
N TYR A 36 -7.82 6.45 -8.96
CA TYR A 36 -6.84 6.94 -8.01
C TYR A 36 -5.43 6.42 -8.30
N ILE A 37 -5.29 5.11 -8.55
CA ILE A 37 -4.01 4.48 -8.90
C ILE A 37 -3.45 5.06 -10.20
N GLN A 38 -4.27 5.23 -11.24
CA GLN A 38 -3.84 5.84 -12.49
C GLN A 38 -3.33 7.28 -12.29
N ASN A 39 -4.05 8.09 -11.50
CA ASN A 39 -3.64 9.46 -11.21
C ASN A 39 -2.31 9.52 -10.45
N ILE A 40 -2.11 8.64 -9.46
CA ILE A 40 -0.84 8.58 -8.72
C ILE A 40 0.28 8.08 -9.63
N THR A 41 0.04 7.08 -10.44
CA THR A 41 1.02 6.53 -11.38
C THR A 41 1.48 7.62 -12.37
N ASN A 42 0.56 8.39 -12.91
CA ASN A 42 0.87 9.55 -13.76
C ASN A 42 1.69 10.60 -13.00
N LEU A 43 1.32 10.91 -11.75
CA LEU A 43 2.05 11.86 -10.90
C LEU A 43 3.49 11.40 -10.69
N ILE A 44 3.72 10.12 -10.40
CA ILE A 44 5.07 9.55 -10.22
C ILE A 44 5.88 9.70 -11.50
N ALA A 45 5.35 9.19 -12.62
CA ALA A 45 6.08 9.14 -13.88
C ALA A 45 6.40 10.53 -14.45
N VAL A 46 5.46 11.48 -14.37
CA VAL A 46 5.69 12.86 -14.82
C VAL A 46 6.77 13.54 -13.97
N ASN A 47 6.71 13.41 -12.65
CA ASN A 47 7.71 14.05 -11.79
C ASN A 47 9.09 13.39 -11.94
N TYR A 48 9.17 12.06 -12.08
CA TYR A 48 10.41 11.36 -12.35
C TYR A 48 11.06 11.83 -13.66
N LYS A 49 10.29 11.85 -14.75
CA LYS A 49 10.74 12.29 -16.08
C LYS A 49 11.34 13.69 -16.09
N TYR A 50 10.82 14.59 -15.27
CA TYR A 50 11.32 15.97 -15.16
C TYR A 50 12.33 16.17 -14.03
N GLY A 51 12.90 15.11 -13.46
CA GLY A 51 13.92 15.19 -12.41
C GLY A 51 13.39 15.70 -11.07
N GLN A 52 12.05 15.70 -10.88
CA GLN A 52 11.40 16.11 -9.65
C GLN A 52 11.27 14.91 -8.68
N TYR A 53 12.39 14.27 -8.38
CA TYR A 53 12.46 12.98 -7.69
C TYR A 53 11.80 12.98 -6.32
N GLN A 54 11.81 14.10 -5.61
CA GLN A 54 11.13 14.24 -4.33
C GLN A 54 9.61 14.14 -4.46
N PHE A 55 9.03 14.78 -5.47
CA PHE A 55 7.58 14.70 -5.73
C PHE A 55 7.19 13.34 -6.31
N ALA A 56 8.06 12.73 -7.13
CA ALA A 56 7.90 11.34 -7.57
C ALA A 56 7.86 10.39 -6.38
N TYR A 57 8.74 10.59 -5.38
CA TYR A 57 8.76 9.77 -4.16
C TYR A 57 7.50 9.95 -3.30
N PHE A 58 6.97 11.16 -3.17
CA PHE A 58 5.68 11.35 -2.49
C PHE A 58 4.55 10.59 -3.19
N GLY A 59 4.50 10.62 -4.52
CA GLY A 59 3.56 9.79 -5.29
C GLY A 59 3.78 8.30 -5.05
N LEU A 60 5.04 7.83 -5.05
CA LEU A 60 5.39 6.44 -4.78
C LEU A 60 4.97 6.01 -3.37
N HIS A 61 5.10 6.88 -2.38
CA HIS A 61 4.61 6.60 -1.04
C HIS A 61 3.08 6.48 -0.99
N LEU A 62 2.35 7.34 -1.71
CA LEU A 62 0.89 7.21 -1.82
C LEU A 62 0.49 5.88 -2.47
N LEU A 63 1.19 5.44 -3.52
CA LEU A 63 0.97 4.14 -4.15
C LEU A 63 1.29 2.99 -3.18
N TYR A 64 2.37 3.11 -2.41
CA TYR A 64 2.72 2.16 -1.35
C TYR A 64 1.62 2.04 -0.30
N MET A 65 1.09 3.17 0.19
CA MET A 65 0.00 3.15 1.16
C MET A 65 -1.29 2.58 0.56
N THR A 66 -1.55 2.83 -0.72
CA THR A 66 -2.67 2.18 -1.43
C THR A 66 -2.50 0.66 -1.43
N TYR A 67 -1.30 0.15 -1.73
CA TYR A 67 -1.00 -1.28 -1.63
C TYR A 67 -1.25 -1.83 -0.22
N ILE A 68 -0.83 -1.11 0.82
CA ILE A 68 -1.06 -1.46 2.23
C ILE A 68 -2.56 -1.55 2.53
N TYR A 69 -3.35 -0.56 2.10
CA TYR A 69 -4.81 -0.53 2.31
C TYR A 69 -5.52 -1.68 1.58
N CYS A 70 -5.18 -1.91 0.32
CA CYS A 70 -5.71 -3.01 -0.46
C CYS A 70 -5.39 -4.37 0.18
N THR A 71 -4.16 -4.53 0.69
CA THR A 71 -3.76 -5.75 1.39
C THR A 71 -4.52 -5.93 2.69
N ALA A 72 -4.69 -4.88 3.50
CA ALA A 72 -5.48 -4.93 4.72
C ALA A 72 -6.94 -5.28 4.43
N TRP A 73 -7.53 -4.70 3.40
CA TRP A 73 -8.87 -5.03 2.91
C TRP A 73 -8.99 -6.50 2.52
N LYS A 74 -8.04 -7.00 1.74
CA LYS A 74 -8.00 -8.40 1.31
C LYS A 74 -7.86 -9.35 2.49
N ILE A 75 -7.07 -9.01 3.51
CA ILE A 75 -6.98 -9.80 4.75
C ILE A 75 -8.36 -9.88 5.43
N GLY A 76 -9.11 -8.77 5.49
CA GLY A 76 -10.47 -8.75 6.04
C GLY A 76 -11.42 -9.68 5.32
N GLN A 77 -11.27 -9.84 3.99
CA GLN A 77 -12.09 -10.75 3.20
C GLN A 77 -11.74 -12.23 3.43
N ILE A 78 -10.46 -12.57 3.57
CA ILE A 78 -9.99 -13.98 3.63
C ILE A 78 -9.83 -14.52 5.05
N GLU A 79 -9.66 -13.65 6.06
CA GLU A 79 -9.49 -14.01 7.47
C GLU A 79 -10.37 -13.11 8.37
N PRO A 80 -11.71 -13.07 8.16
CA PRO A 80 -12.58 -12.06 8.76
C PRO A 80 -12.57 -12.06 10.29
N GLU A 81 -12.53 -13.22 10.94
CA GLU A 81 -12.53 -13.29 12.41
C GLU A 81 -11.21 -12.75 13.00
N ARG A 82 -10.09 -13.17 12.44
CA ARG A 82 -8.76 -12.67 12.89
C ARG A 82 -8.60 -11.19 12.60
N TYR A 83 -9.15 -10.72 11.49
CA TYR A 83 -9.16 -9.32 11.13
C TYR A 83 -9.95 -8.49 12.14
N LYS A 84 -11.18 -8.90 12.51
CA LYS A 84 -12.00 -8.23 13.50
C LYS A 84 -11.29 -8.12 14.85
N ASP A 85 -10.64 -9.19 15.30
CA ASP A 85 -9.88 -9.19 16.56
C ASP A 85 -8.70 -8.22 16.53
N ALA A 86 -8.05 -8.07 15.37
CA ALA A 86 -6.86 -7.23 15.24
C ALA A 86 -7.19 -5.74 15.00
N ILE A 87 -8.25 -5.45 14.22
CA ILE A 87 -8.57 -4.07 13.78
C ILE A 87 -9.00 -3.17 14.94
N VAL A 88 -9.53 -3.74 16.03
CA VAL A 88 -9.93 -2.98 17.22
C VAL A 88 -8.79 -2.21 17.89
N PHE A 89 -7.54 -2.58 17.58
CA PHE A 89 -6.34 -1.88 18.05
C PHE A 89 -5.89 -0.75 17.12
N ALA A 90 -6.42 -0.70 15.89
CA ALA A 90 -6.17 0.37 14.93
C ALA A 90 -7.19 1.50 15.17
N ARG A 91 -6.73 2.61 15.78
CA ARG A 91 -7.63 3.71 16.18
C ARG A 91 -7.49 4.89 15.22
N PRO A 92 -8.60 5.50 14.76
CA PRO A 92 -8.58 6.73 13.99
C PRO A 92 -7.84 7.87 14.71
N TYR A 93 -7.24 8.79 13.95
CA TYR A 93 -6.47 9.93 14.46
C TYR A 93 -7.26 10.87 15.37
N ASN A 94 -8.56 11.05 15.11
CA ASN A 94 -9.39 12.00 15.83
C ASN A 94 -10.47 11.30 16.63
N GLY A 95 -10.53 11.56 17.95
CA GLY A 95 -11.57 11.03 18.82
C GLY A 95 -13.02 11.44 18.47
N ARG A 96 -13.22 12.27 17.41
CA ARG A 96 -14.55 12.59 16.86
C ARG A 96 -15.11 11.49 15.96
N GLU A 97 -14.26 10.59 15.47
CA GLU A 97 -14.65 9.45 14.62
C GLU A 97 -14.71 8.13 15.41
N ARG A 98 -14.98 8.22 16.71
CA ARG A 98 -15.14 7.04 17.59
C ARG A 98 -16.21 6.06 17.13
N ASP A 99 -17.13 6.54 16.29
CA ASP A 99 -18.24 5.74 15.76
C ASP A 99 -17.92 5.10 14.40
N LEU A 100 -16.73 5.38 13.82
CA LEU A 100 -16.31 4.77 12.57
C LEU A 100 -15.76 3.37 12.87
N LYS A 101 -16.58 2.39 12.60
CA LYS A 101 -16.16 0.99 12.65
C LYS A 101 -15.48 0.67 11.34
N ILE A 102 -14.17 0.57 11.38
CA ILE A 102 -13.36 0.23 10.18
C ILE A 102 -13.73 -1.15 9.63
N GLU A 103 -14.20 -2.06 10.48
CA GLU A 103 -14.73 -3.35 10.06
C GLU A 103 -15.99 -3.26 9.19
N ASP A 104 -16.74 -2.16 9.28
CA ASP A 104 -17.94 -1.88 8.49
C ASP A 104 -17.67 -0.92 7.32
N ALA A 105 -16.39 -0.61 7.04
CA ALA A 105 -16.02 0.29 5.96
C ALA A 105 -16.42 -0.29 4.60
N ASP A 106 -16.90 0.57 3.71
CA ASP A 106 -17.32 0.25 2.35
C ASP A 106 -16.25 0.57 1.29
N SER A 107 -15.13 1.14 1.73
CA SER A 107 -14.02 1.52 0.84
C SER A 107 -12.66 1.36 1.53
N ILE A 108 -11.65 0.98 0.74
CA ILE A 108 -10.25 0.92 1.20
C ILE A 108 -9.74 2.28 1.71
N PHE A 109 -10.31 3.38 1.23
CA PHE A 109 -9.89 4.73 1.65
C PHE A 109 -10.25 5.06 3.10
N ALA A 110 -11.13 4.30 3.73
CA ALA A 110 -11.41 4.42 5.16
C ALA A 110 -10.15 4.17 6.02
N TYR A 111 -9.21 3.35 5.54
CA TYR A 111 -7.94 3.13 6.23
C TYR A 111 -7.07 4.39 6.35
N SER A 112 -7.29 5.42 5.51
CA SER A 112 -6.58 6.70 5.63
C SER A 112 -6.84 7.43 6.95
N LEU A 113 -7.90 7.06 7.67
CA LEU A 113 -8.26 7.59 8.99
C LEU A 113 -7.45 6.96 10.12
N ILE A 114 -6.77 5.85 9.86
CA ILE A 114 -5.92 5.13 10.82
C ILE A 114 -4.47 5.60 10.64
N PRO A 115 -3.69 5.75 11.74
CA PRO A 115 -2.26 5.97 11.63
C PRO A 115 -1.59 4.90 10.75
N GLU A 116 -0.88 5.33 9.70
CA GLU A 116 -0.27 4.44 8.70
C GLU A 116 0.52 3.28 9.34
N LYS A 117 1.25 3.56 10.43
CA LYS A 117 2.02 2.54 11.18
C LYS A 117 1.16 1.52 11.91
N ASP A 118 -0.05 1.90 12.30
CA ASP A 118 -0.95 0.98 13.04
C ASP A 118 -1.58 -0.03 12.10
N ILE A 119 -1.85 0.33 10.85
CA ILE A 119 -2.37 -0.59 9.83
C ILE A 119 -1.38 -1.73 9.59
N ALA A 120 -0.08 -1.44 9.54
CA ALA A 120 0.96 -2.46 9.35
C ALA A 120 0.92 -3.60 10.39
N ARG A 121 0.36 -3.36 11.58
CA ARG A 121 0.21 -4.38 12.63
C ARG A 121 -0.77 -5.49 12.24
N LEU A 122 -1.73 -5.21 11.36
CA LEU A 122 -2.66 -6.21 10.81
C LEU A 122 -1.91 -7.29 10.04
N PHE A 123 -0.75 -6.99 9.49
CA PHE A 123 0.04 -7.95 8.70
C PHE A 123 0.66 -9.06 9.53
N LYS A 124 0.54 -8.99 10.86
CA LYS A 124 0.77 -10.16 11.72
C LYS A 124 -0.13 -11.34 11.37
N ILE A 125 -1.34 -11.07 10.87
CA ILE A 125 -2.31 -12.09 10.44
C ILE A 125 -1.74 -12.96 9.32
N ILE A 126 -1.03 -12.34 8.37
CA ILE A 126 -0.40 -13.04 7.25
C ILE A 126 1.00 -13.57 7.55
N GLY A 127 1.49 -13.37 8.78
CA GLY A 127 2.73 -13.97 9.26
C GLY A 127 3.95 -13.05 9.21
N LEU A 128 3.80 -11.73 8.96
CA LEU A 128 4.93 -10.81 9.10
C LEU A 128 5.47 -10.86 10.53
N ASP A 129 6.78 -10.86 10.66
CA ASP A 129 7.44 -10.72 11.95
C ASP A 129 7.55 -9.25 12.39
N ARG A 130 8.05 -9.04 13.60
CA ARG A 130 8.16 -7.69 14.18
C ARG A 130 9.11 -6.79 13.38
N SER A 131 10.18 -7.33 12.85
CA SER A 131 11.16 -6.58 12.07
C SER A 131 10.55 -6.10 10.74
N GLN A 132 9.82 -6.98 10.07
CA GLN A 132 9.13 -6.68 8.81
C GLN A 132 8.04 -5.62 9.01
N ILE A 133 7.26 -5.70 10.10
CA ILE A 133 6.27 -4.68 10.47
C ILE A 133 6.95 -3.34 10.78
N SER A 134 8.10 -3.35 11.48
CA SER A 134 8.88 -2.15 11.76
C SER A 134 9.38 -1.47 10.48
N ALA A 135 9.83 -2.26 9.50
CA ALA A 135 10.29 -1.73 8.21
C ALA A 135 9.20 -0.94 7.45
N VAL A 136 7.92 -1.36 7.55
CA VAL A 136 6.80 -0.57 7.03
C VAL A 136 6.71 0.79 7.74
N GLY A 137 6.86 0.81 9.06
CA GLY A 137 6.87 2.04 9.85
C GLY A 137 8.02 2.99 9.50
N GLU A 138 9.21 2.46 9.21
CA GLU A 138 10.39 3.23 8.80
C GLU A 138 10.19 3.95 7.45
N LEU A 139 9.49 3.32 6.50
CA LEU A 139 9.12 3.97 5.23
C LEU A 139 8.16 5.14 5.44
N VAL A 140 7.23 5.03 6.39
CA VAL A 140 6.34 6.14 6.80
C VAL A 140 7.15 7.27 7.44
N ASP A 141 8.10 6.96 8.33
CA ASP A 141 8.96 7.97 8.96
C ASP A 141 9.81 8.70 7.93
N THR A 142 10.41 7.98 7.00
CA THR A 142 11.21 8.57 5.91
C THR A 142 10.40 9.59 5.11
N ARG A 143 9.14 9.27 4.77
CA ARG A 143 8.27 10.22 4.07
C ARG A 143 7.93 11.42 4.95
N ASN A 144 7.64 11.20 6.23
CA ASN A 144 7.31 12.27 7.16
C ASN A 144 8.47 13.25 7.33
N GLU A 145 9.71 12.78 7.47
CA GLU A 145 10.90 13.63 7.54
C GLU A 145 11.05 14.52 6.32
N MET A 146 10.74 14.00 5.13
CA MET A 146 10.80 14.77 3.88
C MET A 146 9.63 15.76 3.74
N ALA A 147 8.46 15.46 4.32
CA ALA A 147 7.25 16.29 4.19
C ALA A 147 7.20 17.42 5.20
N HIS A 148 7.87 17.32 6.35
CA HIS A 148 7.82 18.34 7.38
C HIS A 148 8.74 19.52 7.06
N ALA A 149 8.25 20.73 7.30
CA ALA A 149 9.01 21.99 7.19
C ALA A 149 10.03 22.10 8.34
N SER A 150 10.96 21.13 8.43
CA SER A 150 11.98 21.05 9.49
C SER A 150 13.19 21.96 9.24
N GLY A 151 13.21 22.69 8.12
CA GLY A 151 14.37 23.45 7.67
C GLY A 151 15.50 22.60 7.06
N LYS A 152 15.35 21.27 7.07
CA LYS A 152 16.25 20.31 6.40
C LYS A 152 15.59 19.86 5.10
N PHE A 153 15.77 20.64 4.06
CA PHE A 153 15.30 20.28 2.73
C PHE A 153 16.48 19.65 1.96
N GLU A 154 16.50 18.34 1.88
CA GLU A 154 17.39 17.63 0.96
C GLU A 154 16.67 17.44 -0.36
N ILE A 155 17.28 17.93 -1.45
CA ILE A 155 16.81 17.64 -2.80
C ILE A 155 17.15 16.19 -3.10
N LEU A 156 16.13 15.37 -3.33
CA LEU A 156 16.33 13.98 -3.66
C LEU A 156 16.94 13.88 -5.07
N THR A 157 18.06 13.15 -5.19
CA THR A 157 18.68 12.80 -6.49
C THR A 157 17.98 11.59 -7.10
N GLU A 158 18.32 11.27 -8.35
CA GLU A 158 17.84 10.05 -9.02
C GLU A 158 18.26 8.80 -8.26
N GLU A 159 19.52 8.68 -7.90
CA GLU A 159 20.03 7.54 -7.10
C GLU A 159 19.34 7.45 -5.72
N GLY A 160 19.04 8.61 -5.13
CA GLY A 160 18.31 8.69 -3.89
C GLY A 160 16.86 8.18 -4.04
N PHE A 161 16.20 8.51 -5.14
CA PHE A 161 14.88 7.97 -5.47
C PHE A 161 14.94 6.46 -5.69
N ASP A 162 15.91 5.97 -6.49
CA ASP A 162 16.07 4.55 -6.80
C ASP A 162 16.26 3.71 -5.54
N ALA A 163 17.08 4.18 -4.60
CA ALA A 163 17.29 3.52 -3.33
C ALA A 163 15.99 3.43 -2.51
N LYS A 164 15.19 4.51 -2.49
CA LYS A 164 13.89 4.53 -1.79
C LYS A 164 12.85 3.65 -2.50
N ALA A 165 12.82 3.66 -3.83
CA ALA A 165 11.94 2.82 -4.63
C ALA A 165 12.26 1.33 -4.42
N SER A 166 13.53 0.97 -4.37
CA SER A 166 13.98 -0.38 -4.02
C SER A 166 13.51 -0.82 -2.62
N SER A 167 13.58 0.09 -1.63
CA SER A 167 13.10 -0.19 -0.26
C SER A 167 11.60 -0.42 -0.21
N VAL A 168 10.81 0.40 -0.92
CA VAL A 168 9.36 0.24 -1.07
C VAL A 168 9.04 -1.10 -1.74
N PHE A 169 9.70 -1.41 -2.86
CA PHE A 169 9.49 -2.66 -3.58
C PHE A 169 9.85 -3.89 -2.73
N THR A 170 10.93 -3.83 -1.96
CA THR A 170 11.32 -4.90 -1.03
C THR A 170 10.26 -5.15 0.02
N SER A 171 9.68 -4.09 0.60
CA SER A 171 8.59 -4.20 1.57
C SER A 171 7.34 -4.84 0.94
N ILE A 172 6.92 -4.37 -0.24
CA ILE A 172 5.80 -4.92 -1.00
C ILE A 172 6.00 -6.40 -1.31
N SER A 173 7.18 -6.78 -1.81
CA SER A 173 7.52 -8.17 -2.16
C SER A 173 7.45 -9.09 -0.94
N CYS A 174 7.89 -8.61 0.22
CA CYS A 174 7.81 -9.35 1.47
C CYS A 174 6.35 -9.60 1.89
N ILE A 175 5.52 -8.55 1.87
CA ILE A 175 4.10 -8.63 2.21
C ILE A 175 3.37 -9.56 1.23
N HIS A 176 3.60 -9.38 -0.08
CA HIS A 176 3.01 -10.20 -1.13
C HIS A 176 3.34 -11.68 -0.95
N SER A 177 4.61 -12.01 -0.68
CA SER A 177 5.03 -13.40 -0.42
C SER A 177 4.33 -14.02 0.78
N CYS A 178 4.03 -13.23 1.81
CA CYS A 178 3.28 -13.70 2.99
C CYS A 178 1.79 -13.90 2.67
N MET A 179 1.19 -13.01 1.88
CA MET A 179 -0.19 -13.16 1.38
C MET A 179 -0.34 -14.43 0.54
N ASP A 180 0.54 -14.68 -0.40
CA ASP A 180 0.53 -15.87 -1.25
C ASP A 180 0.58 -17.15 -0.43
N LYS A 181 1.43 -17.20 0.60
CA LYS A 181 1.51 -18.37 1.50
C LYS A 181 0.19 -18.60 2.23
N LEU A 182 -0.47 -17.54 2.69
CA LEU A 182 -1.77 -17.64 3.35
C LEU A 182 -2.84 -18.18 2.39
N ILE A 183 -2.96 -17.59 1.19
CA ILE A 183 -3.94 -17.99 0.17
C ILE A 183 -3.75 -19.46 -0.22
N ARG A 184 -2.51 -19.89 -0.47
CA ARG A 184 -2.21 -21.29 -0.79
C ARG A 184 -2.58 -22.24 0.35
N LYS A 185 -2.30 -21.86 1.60
CA LYS A 185 -2.66 -22.67 2.77
C LYS A 185 -4.17 -22.86 2.88
N LEU A 186 -4.96 -21.80 2.68
CA LEU A 186 -6.43 -21.86 2.72
C LEU A 186 -6.98 -22.71 1.57
N SER A 187 -6.43 -22.60 0.37
CA SER A 187 -6.83 -23.42 -0.78
C SER A 187 -6.59 -24.93 -0.52
N LEU A 188 -5.50 -25.29 0.14
CA LEU A 188 -5.21 -26.69 0.50
C LEU A 188 -6.17 -27.23 1.56
N ILE A 189 -6.61 -26.41 2.52
CA ILE A 189 -7.59 -26.81 3.55
C ILE A 189 -8.94 -27.11 2.89
N HIS A 190 -9.40 -26.28 1.96
CA HIS A 190 -10.68 -26.51 1.25
C HIS A 190 -10.69 -27.75 0.36
N ILE A 191 -9.52 -28.17 -0.17
CA ILE A 191 -9.40 -29.39 -0.97
C ILE A 191 -9.40 -30.65 -0.08
N SER A 192 -8.95 -30.53 1.17
CA SER A 192 -8.79 -31.67 2.08
C SER A 192 -10.01 -31.92 2.98
N GLU A 193 -11.02 -31.05 3.00
CA GLU A 193 -12.30 -31.34 3.67
C GLU A 193 -13.19 -32.17 2.72
N PRO A 194 -13.39 -33.49 3.00
CA PRO A 194 -14.35 -34.28 2.24
C PRO A 194 -15.75 -33.69 2.50
N THR A 195 -16.46 -33.33 1.45
CA THR A 195 -17.90 -33.08 1.50
C THR A 195 -18.56 -34.20 2.28
N ARG A 196 -18.94 -33.95 3.53
CA ARG A 196 -19.79 -34.88 4.29
C ARG A 196 -21.17 -34.91 3.59
N PRO A 197 -21.69 -36.14 3.34
CA PRO A 197 -22.99 -36.31 2.71
C PRO A 197 -24.13 -35.82 3.63
#